data_d07c0762b7ad961840610772e4e3fcd2
#
_entry.id   d07c0762b7ad961840610772e4e3fcd2
#
_cell.length_a   1.000
_cell.length_b   1.000
_cell.length_c   1.000
_cell.angle_alpha   90.00
_cell.angle_beta   90.00
_cell.angle_gamma   90.00
#
_symmetry.space_group_name_H-M   'P 1'
#
loop_
_entity.id
_entity.type
_entity.pdbx_description
1 polymer ?
#
loop_
_entity_poly.entity_id
_entity_poly.type
_entity_poly.pdbx_seq_one_letter_code
_entity_poly.pdbx_strand_id
1 'polypeptide(L)' 'MEITDAQYRHIEPCLPTPRGNVTLDNLHVLNAILYVAEQGCKWRGLPKRFGNWHTVYTRMNRWAKRGVLDRVFAQLQH' A
#
# COMPACT_ATOMS: atom_id res chain seq x y z
N MET A 1 10.48 3.92 -4.49
CA MET A 1 10.93 2.62 -3.96
C MET A 1 9.86 1.59 -4.20
N GLU A 2 10.22 0.46 -4.75
CA GLU A 2 9.29 -0.64 -4.87
C GLU A 2 9.60 -1.69 -3.80
N ILE A 3 8.54 -2.26 -3.25
CA ILE A 3 8.69 -3.32 -2.25
C ILE A 3 8.99 -4.63 -2.98
N THR A 4 10.09 -5.26 -2.62
CA THR A 4 10.44 -6.57 -3.18
C THR A 4 9.58 -7.66 -2.56
N ASP A 5 9.56 -8.84 -3.20
CA ASP A 5 8.82 -9.98 -2.66
C ASP A 5 9.31 -10.37 -1.27
N ALA A 6 10.62 -10.30 -1.04
CA ALA A 6 11.20 -10.61 0.27
C ALA A 6 10.72 -9.63 1.33
N GLN A 7 10.71 -8.32 1.01
CA GLN A 7 10.20 -7.30 1.93
C GLN A 7 8.70 -7.51 2.18
N TYR A 8 7.95 -7.84 1.15
CA TYR A 8 6.51 -8.06 1.27
C TYR A 8 6.21 -9.23 2.21
N ARG A 9 6.93 -10.34 2.08
CA ARG A 9 6.76 -11.50 2.97
C ARG A 9 7.00 -11.13 4.43
N HIS A 10 7.93 -10.22 4.66
CA HIS A 10 8.24 -9.76 6.00
C HIS A 10 7.11 -8.93 6.62
N ILE A 11 6.43 -8.13 5.83
CA ILE A 11 5.37 -7.24 6.31
C ILE A 11 3.96 -7.81 6.12
N GLU A 12 3.82 -8.88 5.33
CA GLU A 12 2.51 -9.47 5.03
C GLU A 12 1.68 -9.79 6.28
N PRO A 13 2.27 -10.33 7.37
CA PRO A 13 1.49 -10.59 8.59
C PRO A 13 0.90 -9.33 9.22
N CYS A 14 1.44 -8.14 8.91
CA CYS A 14 0.91 -6.88 9.42
C CYS A 14 -0.30 -6.40 8.65
N LEU A 15 -0.54 -6.96 7.47
CA LEU A 15 -1.59 -6.51 6.57
C LEU A 15 -2.87 -7.31 6.76
N PRO A 16 -4.04 -6.67 6.58
CA PRO A 16 -5.30 -7.41 6.66
C PRO A 16 -5.44 -8.35 5.47
N THR A 17 -6.04 -9.51 5.71
CA THR A 17 -6.30 -10.48 4.64
C THR A 17 -7.46 -9.98 3.79
N PRO A 18 -7.30 -9.87 2.46
CA PRO A 18 -8.40 -9.47 1.59
C PRO A 18 -9.53 -10.50 1.63
N ARG A 19 -10.77 -9.99 1.57
CA ARG A 19 -11.96 -10.83 1.51
C ARG A 19 -12.57 -10.75 0.12
N GLY A 20 -12.94 -11.90 -0.44
CA GLY A 20 -13.63 -11.98 -1.73
C GLY A 20 -12.74 -11.59 -2.90
N ASN A 21 -13.37 -11.15 -3.97
CA ASN A 21 -12.67 -10.74 -5.19
C ASN A 21 -12.06 -9.36 -4.99
N VAL A 22 -10.74 -9.30 -4.87
CA VAL A 22 -10.00 -8.05 -4.69
C VAL A 22 -9.32 -7.70 -6.00
N THR A 23 -9.64 -6.52 -6.55
CA THR A 23 -9.04 -6.04 -7.79
C THR A 23 -7.58 -5.68 -7.65
N LEU A 24 -7.17 -5.22 -6.46
CA LEU A 24 -5.79 -4.84 -6.18
C LEU A 24 -5.30 -5.59 -4.95
N ASP A 25 -4.15 -6.25 -5.06
CA ASP A 25 -3.57 -6.91 -3.91
C ASP A 25 -2.85 -5.91 -2.99
N ASN A 26 -2.50 -6.36 -1.79
CA ASN A 26 -1.88 -5.49 -0.79
C ASN A 26 -0.53 -4.94 -1.24
N LEU A 27 0.27 -5.76 -1.93
CA LEU A 27 1.57 -5.33 -2.42
C LEU A 27 1.42 -4.18 -3.42
N HIS A 28 0.45 -4.29 -4.31
CA HIS A 28 0.18 -3.26 -5.31
C HIS A 28 -0.22 -1.94 -4.66
N VAL A 29 -1.09 -2.02 -3.66
CA VAL A 29 -1.54 -0.84 -2.90
C VAL A 29 -0.37 -0.18 -2.17
N LEU A 30 0.49 -0.98 -1.54
CA LEU A 30 1.65 -0.45 -0.83
C LEU A 30 2.62 0.26 -1.77
N ASN A 31 2.89 -0.32 -2.94
CA ASN A 31 3.77 0.30 -3.92
C ASN A 31 3.19 1.63 -4.41
N ALA A 32 1.87 1.70 -4.58
CA ALA A 32 1.20 2.94 -4.97
C ALA A 32 1.32 4.02 -3.89
N ILE A 33 1.12 3.65 -2.64
CA ILE A 33 1.25 4.57 -1.50
C ILE A 33 2.68 5.13 -1.44
N LEU A 34 3.68 4.26 -1.58
CA LEU A 34 5.08 4.67 -1.55
C LEU A 34 5.42 5.58 -2.72
N TYR A 35 4.87 5.30 -3.90
CA TYR A 35 5.07 6.14 -5.07
C TYR A 35 4.59 7.57 -4.80
N VAL A 36 3.38 7.72 -4.28
CA VAL A 36 2.83 9.05 -3.97
C VAL A 36 3.69 9.76 -2.92
N ALA A 37 4.12 9.03 -1.90
CA ALA A 37 4.94 9.60 -0.84
C ALA A 37 6.31 10.07 -1.34
N GLU A 38 6.94 9.29 -2.21
CA GLU A 38 8.28 9.62 -2.72
C GLU A 38 8.23 10.73 -3.78
N GLN A 39 7.24 10.69 -4.66
CA GLN A 39 7.15 11.66 -5.75
C GLN A 39 6.48 12.95 -5.35
N GLY A 40 5.78 12.96 -4.22
CA GLY A 40 5.04 14.13 -3.78
C GLY A 40 3.90 14.52 -4.70
N CYS A 41 3.41 13.58 -5.52
CA CYS A 41 2.33 13.85 -6.44
C CYS A 41 0.97 13.79 -5.73
N LYS A 42 -0.04 14.37 -6.37
CA LYS A 42 -1.41 14.28 -5.88
C LYS A 42 -1.96 12.89 -6.21
N TRP A 43 -2.93 12.42 -5.42
CA TRP A 43 -3.54 11.12 -5.66
C TRP A 43 -4.10 10.97 -7.08
N ARG A 44 -4.72 12.04 -7.60
CA ARG A 44 -5.24 12.04 -8.97
C ARG A 44 -4.15 11.88 -10.02
N GLY A 45 -2.90 12.19 -9.67
CA GLY A 45 -1.75 12.02 -10.55
C GLY A 45 -1.13 10.64 -10.49
N LEU A 46 -1.69 9.72 -9.74
CA LEU A 46 -1.17 8.36 -9.64
C LEU A 46 -1.25 7.66 -11.00
N PRO A 47 -0.13 7.09 -11.49
CA PRO A 47 -0.14 6.38 -12.78
C PRO A 47 -1.15 5.24 -12.79
N LYS A 48 -1.77 5.04 -13.95
CA LYS A 48 -2.79 4.00 -14.11
C LYS A 48 -2.25 2.58 -13.87
N ARG A 49 -0.95 2.40 -13.99
CA ARG A 49 -0.32 1.10 -13.70
C ARG A 49 -0.56 0.63 -12.26
N PHE A 50 -0.82 1.56 -11.35
CA PHE A 50 -1.12 1.24 -9.95
C PHE A 50 -2.61 1.00 -9.72
N GLY A 51 -3.44 1.14 -10.75
CA GLY A 51 -4.87 0.97 -10.64
C GLY A 51 -5.60 2.27 -10.36
N ASN A 52 -6.86 2.16 -9.93
CA ASN A 52 -7.68 3.34 -9.65
C ASN A 52 -7.18 4.01 -8.36
N TRP A 53 -6.81 5.29 -8.46
CA TRP A 53 -6.27 6.03 -7.31
C TRP A 53 -7.26 6.06 -6.14
N HIS A 54 -8.55 6.12 -6.42
CA HIS A 54 -9.57 6.20 -5.38
C HIS A 54 -9.62 4.90 -4.55
N THR A 55 -9.48 3.77 -5.20
CA THR A 55 -9.42 2.48 -4.51
C THR A 55 -8.20 2.40 -3.59
N VAL A 56 -7.04 2.82 -4.07
CA VAL A 56 -5.80 2.85 -3.29
C VAL A 56 -5.96 3.79 -2.09
N TYR A 57 -6.50 4.98 -2.35
CA TYR A 57 -6.70 5.99 -1.31
C TYR A 57 -7.62 5.49 -0.21
N THR A 58 -8.72 4.83 -0.58
CA THR A 58 -9.69 4.29 0.39
C THR A 58 -9.04 3.23 1.27
N ARG A 59 -8.25 2.33 0.68
CA ARG A 59 -7.57 1.29 1.44
C ARG A 59 -6.48 1.90 2.34
N MET A 60 -5.75 2.89 1.85
CA MET A 60 -4.75 3.59 2.66
C MET A 60 -5.40 4.22 3.90
N ASN A 61 -6.52 4.91 3.73
CA ASN A 61 -7.23 5.51 4.85
C ASN A 61 -7.66 4.47 5.88
N ARG A 62 -8.17 3.33 5.40
CA ARG A 62 -8.60 2.24 6.28
C ARG A 62 -7.41 1.69 7.07
N TRP A 63 -6.28 1.50 6.40
CA TRP A 63 -5.07 1.00 7.06
C TRP A 63 -4.53 2.00 8.06
N ALA A 64 -4.58 3.29 7.73
CA ALA A 64 -4.12 4.34 8.64
C ALA A 64 -4.94 4.37 9.93
N LYS A 65 -6.25 4.24 9.81
CA LYS A 65 -7.14 4.24 10.98
C LYS A 65 -6.92 3.04 11.89
N ARG A 66 -6.47 1.91 11.33
CA ARG A 66 -6.23 0.68 12.10
C ARG A 66 -4.80 0.56 12.60
N GLY A 67 -3.96 1.53 12.30
CA GLY A 67 -2.54 1.48 12.66
C GLY A 67 -1.72 0.50 11.84
N VAL A 68 -2.28 -0.02 10.75
CA VAL A 68 -1.59 -0.99 9.88
C VAL A 68 -0.37 -0.35 9.21
N LEU A 69 -0.54 0.87 8.70
CA LEU A 69 0.57 1.56 8.02
C LEU A 69 1.74 1.82 8.96
N ASP A 70 1.47 2.19 10.20
CA ASP A 70 2.52 2.42 11.19
C ASP A 70 3.34 1.15 11.40
N ARG A 71 2.68 0.00 11.50
CA ARG A 71 3.34 -1.29 11.67
C ARG A 71 4.17 -1.67 10.45
N VAL A 72 3.60 -1.45 9.26
CA VAL A 72 4.29 -1.77 8.01
C VAL A 72 5.56 -0.93 7.86
N PHE A 73 5.45 0.37 8.08
CA PHE A 73 6.60 1.26 7.95
C PHE A 73 7.66 0.96 9.01
N ALA A 74 7.27 0.62 10.22
CA ALA A 74 8.21 0.22 11.25
C ALA A 74 9.00 -1.03 10.84
N GLN A 75 8.34 -2.02 10.23
CA GLN A 75 9.00 -3.22 9.75
C GLN A 75 9.93 -2.94 8.57
N LEU A 76 9.54 -2.04 7.67
CA LEU A 76 10.35 -1.70 6.51
C LEU A 76 11.63 -0.94 6.87
N GLN A 77 11.67 -0.30 8.04
CA GLN A 77 12.83 0.46 8.50
C GLN A 77 13.90 -0.43 9.15
N HIS A 78 13.62 -1.69 9.33
CA HIS A 78 14.58 -2.62 9.94
C HIS A 78 15.34 -3.44 8.89
#